data_291c7f4d3513de21291ce23be50c6e96
#
_entry.id   291c7f4d3513de21291ce23be50c6e96
#
_cell.length_a   1.000
_cell.length_b   1.000
_cell.length_c   1.000
_cell.angle_alpha   90.00
_cell.angle_beta   90.00
_cell.angle_gamma   90.00
#
_symmetry.space_group_name_H-M   'P 1'
#
loop_
_entity.id
_entity.type
_entity.pdbx_description
1 polymer ?
#
loop_
_entity_poly.entity_id
_entity_poly.type
_entity_poly.pdbx_seq_one_letter_code
_entity_poly.pdbx_strand_id
1 'polypeptide(L)'
;LAEQINQADQTFRAQTAEVIIPNNTIDFKGERDDVRTRETNLGNAIADAMEAYGVKNFSKKTDFAVTNGGGIRASIAKGKVTRYDLISVLPFGNTVAQIDVKGSDVWTAFEHSLGAPTTQKDGKTVLTANGGLLHISDSIRVYYDMNKPSGKRINAIQILNKETDKFENIDLKRVYHVTMNDFTASGGDGYSMFGGPREE
;
A
#
# COMPACT_ATOMS: atom_id res chain seq x y z
N LEU A 1 29.25 20.86 -3.60
CA LEU A 1 28.21 19.82 -3.74
C LEU A 1 27.24 19.82 -2.53
N ALA A 2 27.76 19.73 -1.26
CA ALA A 2 26.89 19.73 -0.07
C ALA A 2 26.07 21.02 0.06
N GLU A 3 26.69 22.17 -0.21
CA GLU A 3 26.03 23.49 -0.17
C GLU A 3 24.94 23.63 -1.24
N GLN A 4 25.20 23.14 -2.45
CA GLN A 4 24.20 23.09 -3.54
C GLN A 4 23.02 22.18 -3.20
N ILE A 5 23.27 21.04 -2.56
CA ILE A 5 22.21 20.11 -2.09
C ILE A 5 21.36 20.78 -1.02
N ASN A 6 21.99 21.43 -0.03
CA ASN A 6 21.28 22.15 1.02
C ASN A 6 20.41 23.28 0.47
N GLN A 7 20.93 24.05 -0.51
CA GLN A 7 20.19 25.14 -1.14
C GLN A 7 18.99 24.61 -1.95
N ALA A 8 19.18 23.51 -2.68
CA ALA A 8 18.10 22.86 -3.42
C ALA A 8 17.01 22.35 -2.46
N ASP A 9 17.38 21.68 -1.35
CA ASP A 9 16.42 21.20 -0.34
C ASP A 9 15.65 22.38 0.31
N GLN A 10 16.33 23.47 0.68
CA GLN A 10 15.67 24.66 1.23
C GLN A 10 14.68 25.28 0.24
N THR A 11 15.06 25.37 -1.03
CA THR A 11 14.18 25.88 -2.09
C THR A 11 12.96 25.00 -2.27
N PHE A 12 13.16 23.69 -2.31
CA PHE A 12 12.07 22.72 -2.44
C PHE A 12 11.11 22.76 -1.24
N ARG A 13 11.64 22.84 -0.01
CA ARG A 13 10.82 23.01 1.21
C ARG A 13 9.99 24.29 1.17
N ALA A 14 10.58 25.40 0.72
CA ALA A 14 9.85 26.67 0.59
C ALA A 14 8.71 26.58 -0.44
N GLN A 15 8.96 25.96 -1.59
CA GLN A 15 7.95 25.75 -2.64
C GLN A 15 6.84 24.79 -2.24
N THR A 16 7.09 23.88 -1.29
CA THR A 16 6.16 22.84 -0.83
C THR A 16 5.67 23.07 0.61
N ALA A 17 5.83 24.29 1.14
CA ALA A 17 5.42 24.68 2.49
C ALA A 17 3.91 24.79 2.70
N GLU A 18 3.10 24.63 1.64
CA GLU A 18 1.63 24.62 1.72
C GLU A 18 1.15 23.63 2.79
N VAL A 19 0.35 24.13 3.73
CA VAL A 19 -0.23 23.31 4.80
C VAL A 19 -1.43 22.57 4.27
N ILE A 20 -1.35 21.23 4.27
CA ILE A 20 -2.44 20.35 3.81
C ILE A 20 -3.32 19.95 4.99
N ILE A 21 -2.70 19.59 6.13
CA ILE A 21 -3.42 19.26 7.37
C ILE A 21 -2.89 20.15 8.48
N PRO A 22 -3.70 21.09 9.00
CA PRO A 22 -3.25 22.03 10.03
C PRO A 22 -2.88 21.36 11.36
N ASN A 23 -3.58 20.28 11.73
CA ASN A 23 -3.42 19.60 13.01
C ASN A 23 -3.69 18.10 12.86
N ASN A 24 -2.66 17.36 12.53
CA ASN A 24 -2.68 15.90 12.57
C ASN A 24 -2.54 15.43 14.02
N THR A 25 -3.45 14.58 14.49
CA THR A 25 -3.53 14.16 15.89
C THR A 25 -2.78 12.86 16.21
N ILE A 26 -2.29 12.14 15.18
CA ILE A 26 -1.61 10.84 15.34
C ILE A 26 -0.28 10.82 14.59
N ASP A 27 0.63 9.95 15.01
CA ASP A 27 1.84 9.65 14.27
C ASP A 27 1.53 8.53 13.25
N PHE A 28 1.75 8.81 11.97
CA PHE A 28 1.68 7.83 10.90
C PHE A 28 3.05 7.19 10.68
N LYS A 29 3.14 5.89 10.89
CA LYS A 29 4.39 5.12 10.85
C LYS A 29 4.73 4.73 9.41
N GLY A 30 5.79 5.32 8.87
CA GLY A 30 6.34 5.05 7.56
C GLY A 30 7.82 4.65 7.59
N GLU A 31 8.34 4.28 8.77
CA GLU A 31 9.71 3.80 8.92
C GLU A 31 9.95 2.58 8.03
N ARG A 32 11.12 2.58 7.37
CA ARG A 32 11.47 1.54 6.39
C ARG A 32 11.27 0.11 6.90
N ASP A 33 11.69 -0.15 8.12
CA ASP A 33 11.63 -1.49 8.70
C ASP A 33 10.19 -1.89 9.06
N ASP A 34 9.35 -0.92 9.39
CA ASP A 34 7.94 -1.16 9.71
C ASP A 34 7.14 -1.47 8.44
N VAL A 35 7.16 -0.58 7.45
CA VAL A 35 6.36 -0.72 6.22
C VAL A 35 6.77 -1.90 5.35
N ARG A 36 7.93 -2.50 5.60
CA ARG A 36 8.46 -3.65 4.84
C ARG A 36 8.34 -4.98 5.57
N THR A 37 7.89 -4.98 6.82
CA THR A 37 7.79 -6.20 7.65
C THR A 37 6.41 -6.43 8.23
N ARG A 38 5.56 -5.40 8.27
CA ARG A 38 4.23 -5.46 8.89
C ARG A 38 3.30 -4.37 8.35
N GLU A 39 2.03 -4.54 8.60
CA GLU A 39 1.02 -3.52 8.40
C GLU A 39 1.31 -2.28 9.24
N THR A 40 1.07 -1.09 8.66
CA THR A 40 1.20 0.20 9.35
C THR A 40 0.00 1.09 9.07
N ASN A 41 -0.31 1.98 10.01
CA ASN A 41 -1.40 2.94 9.84
C ASN A 41 -1.17 3.91 8.67
N LEU A 42 0.08 4.24 8.33
CA LEU A 42 0.38 5.05 7.14
C LEU A 42 0.12 4.28 5.85
N GLY A 43 0.53 3.01 5.80
CA GLY A 43 0.29 2.15 4.64
C GLY A 43 -1.21 1.99 4.37
N ASN A 44 -2.00 1.77 5.42
CA ASN A 44 -3.46 1.66 5.29
C ASN A 44 -4.09 2.99 4.84
N ALA A 45 -3.69 4.12 5.45
CA ALA A 45 -4.20 5.44 5.04
C ALA A 45 -3.90 5.79 3.58
N ILE A 46 -2.72 5.37 3.05
CA ILE A 46 -2.38 5.54 1.64
C ILE A 46 -3.28 4.66 0.77
N ALA A 47 -3.48 3.39 1.14
CA ALA A 47 -4.35 2.49 0.40
C ALA A 47 -5.82 2.97 0.42
N ASP A 48 -6.32 3.45 1.57
CA ASP A 48 -7.66 4.07 1.68
C ASP A 48 -7.80 5.29 0.78
N ALA A 49 -6.78 6.16 0.72
CA ALA A 49 -6.78 7.32 -0.16
C ALA A 49 -6.78 6.91 -1.65
N MET A 50 -6.04 5.86 -2.02
CA MET A 50 -6.06 5.31 -3.39
C MET A 50 -7.41 4.69 -3.72
N GLU A 51 -8.06 3.98 -2.79
CA GLU A 51 -9.41 3.45 -2.97
C GLU A 51 -10.42 4.58 -3.19
N ALA A 52 -10.40 5.59 -2.32
CA ALA A 52 -11.28 6.75 -2.45
C ALA A 52 -11.08 7.49 -3.78
N TYR A 53 -9.84 7.63 -4.24
CA TYR A 53 -9.53 8.18 -5.56
C TYR A 53 -10.13 7.32 -6.67
N GLY A 54 -9.93 6.00 -6.61
CA GLY A 54 -10.41 5.06 -7.62
C GLY A 54 -11.94 5.04 -7.72
N VAL A 55 -12.63 5.02 -6.58
CA VAL A 55 -14.11 5.10 -6.52
C VAL A 55 -14.65 6.37 -7.19
N LYS A 56 -13.91 7.49 -7.06
CA LYS A 56 -14.35 8.80 -7.57
C LYS A 56 -14.02 9.01 -9.05
N ASN A 57 -12.88 8.49 -9.53
CA ASN A 57 -12.29 8.94 -10.79
C ASN A 57 -12.24 7.87 -11.87
N PHE A 58 -12.31 6.57 -11.55
CA PHE A 58 -12.28 5.51 -12.55
C PHE A 58 -13.68 5.09 -13.00
N SER A 59 -13.74 4.52 -14.20
CA SER A 59 -14.99 4.09 -14.84
C SER A 59 -15.66 2.92 -14.12
N LYS A 60 -14.85 2.05 -13.47
CA LYS A 60 -15.33 0.92 -12.69
C LYS A 60 -15.22 1.22 -11.19
N LYS A 61 -16.20 0.75 -10.41
CA LYS A 61 -16.14 0.85 -8.95
C LYS A 61 -14.96 0.05 -8.42
N THR A 62 -14.04 0.71 -7.71
CA THR A 62 -12.96 0.04 -6.98
C THR A 62 -13.53 -0.88 -5.90
N ASP A 63 -13.14 -2.15 -5.89
CA ASP A 63 -13.49 -3.09 -4.82
C ASP A 63 -12.64 -2.84 -3.57
N PHE A 64 -11.33 -2.70 -3.75
CA PHE A 64 -10.35 -2.38 -2.69
C PHE A 64 -9.07 -1.79 -3.30
N ALA A 65 -8.16 -1.30 -2.45
CA ALA A 65 -6.87 -0.82 -2.89
C ALA A 65 -5.71 -1.43 -2.11
N VAL A 66 -4.52 -1.41 -2.73
CA VAL A 66 -3.26 -1.85 -2.13
C VAL A 66 -2.13 -0.90 -2.47
N THR A 67 -1.10 -0.83 -1.62
CA THR A 67 0.16 -0.15 -1.92
C THR A 67 1.35 -0.92 -1.39
N ASN A 68 2.47 -0.90 -2.11
CA ASN A 68 3.68 -1.61 -1.68
C ASN A 68 4.46 -0.80 -0.63
N GLY A 69 4.97 -1.46 0.39
CA GLY A 69 5.76 -0.83 1.46
C GLY A 69 7.05 -0.17 0.97
N GLY A 70 7.60 -0.64 -0.16
CA GLY A 70 8.76 -0.03 -0.81
C GLY A 70 8.51 1.36 -1.34
N GLY A 71 7.28 1.71 -1.65
CA GLY A 71 6.84 3.04 -2.08
C GLY A 71 6.82 4.07 -0.96
N ILE A 72 6.68 3.65 0.29
CA ILE A 72 6.58 4.52 1.48
C ILE A 72 7.98 4.82 2.01
N ARG A 73 8.35 6.11 2.09
CA ARG A 73 9.74 6.53 2.34
C ARG A 73 9.95 7.41 3.58
N ALA A 74 8.88 7.90 4.21
CA ALA A 74 8.92 8.72 5.40
C ALA A 74 7.69 8.49 6.27
N SER A 75 7.79 8.83 7.54
CA SER A 75 6.67 8.91 8.49
C SER A 75 6.06 10.30 8.47
N ILE A 76 4.81 10.45 8.96
CA ILE A 76 4.18 11.74 9.19
C ILE A 76 3.95 11.89 10.69
N ALA A 77 4.56 12.91 11.28
CA ALA A 77 4.41 13.20 12.71
C ALA A 77 3.08 13.89 13.03
N LYS A 78 2.70 13.87 14.30
CA LYS A 78 1.65 14.75 14.85
C LYS A 78 1.96 16.21 14.56
N GLY A 79 0.91 17.02 14.40
CA GLY A 79 1.01 18.44 14.17
C GLY A 79 0.68 18.85 12.74
N LYS A 80 1.33 19.89 12.26
CA LYS A 80 1.11 20.43 10.92
C LYS A 80 1.74 19.50 9.87
N VAL A 81 0.95 19.14 8.86
CA VAL A 81 1.41 18.36 7.69
C VAL A 81 1.40 19.26 6.46
N THR A 82 2.51 19.31 5.77
CA THR A 82 2.73 20.14 4.58
C THR A 82 2.74 19.27 3.31
N ARG A 83 2.67 19.91 2.16
CA ARG A 83 2.91 19.23 0.87
C ARG A 83 4.28 18.56 0.82
N TYR A 84 5.31 19.17 1.44
CA TYR A 84 6.64 18.58 1.56
C TYR A 84 6.60 17.20 2.25
N ASP A 85 5.87 17.09 3.36
CA ASP A 85 5.76 15.84 4.10
C ASP A 85 5.12 14.74 3.25
N LEU A 86 4.04 15.07 2.52
CA LEU A 86 3.37 14.10 1.64
C LEU A 86 4.27 13.65 0.47
N ILE A 87 4.99 14.56 -0.17
CA ILE A 87 5.95 14.23 -1.23
C ILE A 87 7.10 13.38 -0.68
N SER A 88 7.53 13.65 0.56
CA SER A 88 8.58 12.85 1.21
C SER A 88 8.11 11.41 1.50
N VAL A 89 6.82 11.21 1.76
CA VAL A 89 6.23 9.88 1.95
C VAL A 89 6.19 9.09 0.64
N LEU A 90 5.78 9.71 -0.47
CA LEU A 90 5.62 9.07 -1.79
C LEU A 90 6.42 9.83 -2.87
N PRO A 91 7.78 9.74 -2.86
CA PRO A 91 8.63 10.61 -3.68
C PRO A 91 8.79 10.16 -5.14
N PHE A 92 8.25 9.01 -5.55
CA PHE A 92 8.55 8.41 -6.86
C PHE A 92 7.73 8.97 -8.03
N GLY A 93 6.74 9.82 -7.76
CA GLY A 93 5.89 10.39 -8.80
C GLY A 93 5.02 9.36 -9.52
N ASN A 94 4.73 8.23 -8.88
CA ASN A 94 3.82 7.22 -9.43
C ASN A 94 2.41 7.79 -9.59
N THR A 95 1.70 7.33 -10.62
CA THR A 95 0.27 7.58 -10.79
C THR A 95 -0.57 6.54 -10.05
N VAL A 96 -1.85 6.84 -9.86
CA VAL A 96 -2.83 5.88 -9.33
C VAL A 96 -3.47 5.17 -10.52
N ALA A 97 -3.41 3.85 -10.51
CA ALA A 97 -3.97 2.99 -11.56
C ALA A 97 -5.03 2.04 -10.99
N GLN A 98 -6.01 1.67 -11.81
CA GLN A 98 -6.95 0.60 -11.52
C GLN A 98 -6.77 -0.53 -12.52
N ILE A 99 -6.72 -1.76 -12.03
CA ILE A 99 -6.61 -2.97 -12.84
C ILE A 99 -7.71 -3.98 -12.51
N ASP A 100 -8.03 -4.80 -13.51
CA ASP A 100 -8.91 -5.95 -13.36
C ASP A 100 -8.08 -7.16 -12.90
N VAL A 101 -8.37 -7.70 -11.72
CA VAL A 101 -7.62 -8.83 -11.14
C VAL A 101 -8.57 -9.96 -10.77
N LYS A 102 -8.29 -11.17 -11.26
CA LYS A 102 -9.05 -12.34 -10.86
C LYS A 102 -8.79 -12.68 -9.38
N GLY A 103 -9.80 -13.15 -8.66
CA GLY A 103 -9.64 -13.48 -7.23
C GLY A 103 -8.53 -14.49 -6.94
N SER A 104 -8.29 -15.46 -7.85
CA SER A 104 -7.14 -16.36 -7.76
C SER A 104 -5.79 -15.62 -7.81
N ASP A 105 -5.70 -14.55 -8.59
CA ASP A 105 -4.48 -13.75 -8.74
C ASP A 105 -4.32 -12.79 -7.57
N VAL A 106 -5.43 -12.28 -6.99
CA VAL A 106 -5.40 -11.57 -5.70
C VAL A 106 -4.83 -12.47 -4.60
N TRP A 107 -5.29 -13.72 -4.52
CA TRP A 107 -4.74 -14.70 -3.56
C TRP A 107 -3.24 -14.90 -3.75
N THR A 108 -2.82 -15.12 -5.00
CA THR A 108 -1.41 -15.30 -5.37
C THR A 108 -0.58 -14.06 -5.02
N ALA A 109 -1.12 -12.85 -5.24
CA ALA A 109 -0.47 -11.59 -4.88
C ALA A 109 -0.21 -11.47 -3.37
N PHE A 110 -1.16 -11.85 -2.53
CA PHE A 110 -0.95 -11.84 -1.08
C PHE A 110 -0.01 -12.95 -0.59
N GLU A 111 -0.01 -14.13 -1.20
CA GLU A 111 1.03 -15.14 -0.95
C GLU A 111 2.43 -14.63 -1.34
N HIS A 112 2.55 -13.91 -2.47
CA HIS A 112 3.80 -13.26 -2.88
C HIS A 112 4.20 -12.15 -1.90
N SER A 113 3.28 -11.28 -1.51
CA SER A 113 3.48 -10.20 -0.53
C SER A 113 4.09 -10.71 0.77
N LEU A 114 3.56 -11.82 1.27
CA LEU A 114 3.99 -12.48 2.50
C LEU A 114 5.08 -13.54 2.26
N GLY A 115 5.62 -13.64 1.04
CA GLY A 115 6.54 -14.70 0.61
C GLY A 115 7.97 -14.55 1.08
N ALA A 116 8.39 -13.39 1.59
CA ALA A 116 9.74 -13.15 2.07
C ALA A 116 10.16 -14.15 3.18
N PRO A 117 11.47 -14.40 3.37
CA PRO A 117 11.98 -15.16 4.49
C PRO A 117 11.48 -14.61 5.83
N THR A 118 11.42 -15.46 6.84
CA THR A 118 11.03 -15.07 8.19
C THR A 118 12.22 -15.14 9.15
N THR A 119 12.12 -14.39 10.25
CA THR A 119 13.05 -14.45 11.37
C THR A 119 12.26 -14.44 12.68
N GLN A 120 12.94 -14.78 13.79
CA GLN A 120 12.35 -14.67 15.12
C GLN A 120 12.67 -13.30 15.73
N LYS A 121 11.64 -12.60 16.18
CA LYS A 121 11.78 -11.34 16.91
C LYS A 121 10.79 -11.33 18.08
N ASP A 122 11.29 -11.18 19.29
CA ASP A 122 10.50 -11.17 20.53
C ASP A 122 9.55 -12.39 20.66
N GLY A 123 10.05 -13.57 20.30
CA GLY A 123 9.30 -14.84 20.33
C GLY A 123 8.23 -14.98 19.25
N LYS A 124 8.19 -14.08 18.26
CA LYS A 124 7.25 -14.11 17.13
C LYS A 124 7.97 -14.33 15.82
N THR A 125 7.35 -15.10 14.92
CA THR A 125 7.81 -15.23 13.55
C THR A 125 7.38 -13.98 12.78
N VAL A 126 8.35 -13.24 12.24
CA VAL A 126 8.13 -11.99 11.48
C VAL A 126 8.81 -12.07 10.12
N LEU A 127 8.30 -11.30 9.15
CA LEU A 127 8.94 -11.15 7.85
C LEU A 127 10.29 -10.44 7.97
N THR A 128 11.25 -10.85 7.17
CA THR A 128 12.38 -9.98 6.82
C THR A 128 11.91 -8.85 5.91
N ALA A 129 12.67 -7.74 5.88
CA ALA A 129 12.26 -6.56 5.13
C ALA A 129 12.04 -6.85 3.63
N ASN A 130 10.82 -6.61 3.15
CA ASN A 130 10.38 -6.82 1.78
C ASN A 130 9.69 -5.55 1.24
N GLY A 131 10.23 -4.94 0.19
CA GLY A 131 9.62 -3.77 -0.45
C GLY A 131 8.24 -4.05 -1.04
N GLY A 132 8.02 -5.28 -1.48
CA GLY A 132 6.76 -5.73 -2.05
C GLY A 132 5.64 -6.01 -1.02
N LEU A 133 5.89 -5.91 0.30
CA LEU A 133 4.81 -6.10 1.27
C LEU A 133 3.65 -5.15 0.98
N LEU A 134 2.45 -5.69 0.75
CA LEU A 134 1.25 -4.90 0.47
C LEU A 134 0.61 -4.41 1.76
N HIS A 135 0.35 -3.11 1.81
CA HIS A 135 -0.60 -2.48 2.71
C HIS A 135 -1.95 -2.42 2.01
N ILE A 136 -3.03 -2.46 2.76
CA ILE A 136 -4.39 -2.66 2.27
C ILE A 136 -5.33 -1.55 2.73
N SER A 137 -6.36 -1.28 1.95
CA SER A 137 -7.46 -0.43 2.34
C SER A 137 -8.43 -1.16 3.29
N ASP A 138 -9.32 -0.42 3.90
CA ASP A 138 -10.31 -0.95 4.86
C ASP A 138 -11.36 -1.88 4.23
N SER A 139 -11.48 -1.90 2.90
CA SER A 139 -12.39 -2.76 2.14
C SER A 139 -11.90 -4.22 1.96
N ILE A 140 -10.70 -4.57 2.43
CA ILE A 140 -10.16 -5.92 2.36
C ILE A 140 -9.54 -6.35 3.69
N ARG A 141 -9.68 -7.63 4.01
CA ARG A 141 -9.06 -8.28 5.18
C ARG A 141 -8.29 -9.50 4.73
N VAL A 142 -7.06 -9.63 5.22
CA VAL A 142 -6.18 -10.76 4.90
C VAL A 142 -5.78 -11.46 6.20
N TYR A 143 -6.15 -12.73 6.32
CA TYR A 143 -5.82 -13.58 7.47
C TYR A 143 -4.71 -14.53 7.08
N TYR A 144 -3.62 -14.54 7.82
CA TYR A 144 -2.43 -15.33 7.50
C TYR A 144 -1.74 -15.89 8.74
N ASP A 145 -0.88 -16.88 8.52
CA ASP A 145 -0.05 -17.52 9.54
C ASP A 145 1.42 -17.53 9.07
N MET A 146 2.26 -16.76 9.73
CA MET A 146 3.68 -16.63 9.40
C MET A 146 4.50 -17.88 9.73
N ASN A 147 3.97 -18.83 10.51
CA ASN A 147 4.62 -20.11 10.79
C ASN A 147 4.49 -21.11 9.63
N LYS A 148 3.60 -20.84 8.68
CA LYS A 148 3.46 -21.64 7.48
C LYS A 148 4.56 -21.35 6.46
N PRO A 149 4.89 -22.31 5.59
CA PRO A 149 5.86 -22.08 4.51
C PRO A 149 5.39 -20.98 3.55
N SER A 150 6.34 -20.27 2.95
CA SER A 150 6.08 -19.32 1.87
C SER A 150 5.19 -19.95 0.78
N GLY A 151 4.23 -19.18 0.27
CA GLY A 151 3.22 -19.64 -0.70
C GLY A 151 2.05 -20.43 -0.10
N LYS A 152 1.98 -20.57 1.24
CA LYS A 152 0.88 -21.24 1.96
C LYS A 152 0.50 -20.50 3.25
N ARG A 153 0.82 -19.20 3.33
CA ARG A 153 0.62 -18.39 4.53
C ARG A 153 -0.79 -17.85 4.68
N ILE A 154 -1.50 -17.66 3.57
CA ILE A 154 -2.87 -17.14 3.60
C ILE A 154 -3.84 -18.21 4.15
N ASN A 155 -4.69 -17.79 5.09
CA ASN A 155 -5.79 -18.61 5.63
C ASN A 155 -7.13 -18.21 5.01
N ALA A 156 -7.37 -16.89 4.84
CA ALA A 156 -8.57 -16.33 4.22
C ALA A 156 -8.30 -14.91 3.71
N ILE A 157 -9.02 -14.52 2.69
CA ILE A 157 -9.15 -13.15 2.23
C ILE A 157 -10.64 -12.83 2.21
N GLN A 158 -11.02 -11.68 2.79
CA GLN A 158 -12.40 -11.20 2.78
C GLN A 158 -12.44 -9.81 2.16
N ILE A 159 -13.42 -9.56 1.32
CA ILE A 159 -13.62 -8.29 0.63
C ILE A 159 -14.98 -7.72 1.03
N LEU A 160 -15.04 -6.43 1.31
CA LEU A 160 -16.26 -5.73 1.68
C LEU A 160 -17.21 -5.69 0.48
N ASN A 161 -18.36 -6.32 0.63
CA ASN A 161 -19.48 -6.11 -0.28
C ASN A 161 -20.14 -4.76 0.06
N LYS A 162 -19.88 -3.76 -0.80
CA LYS A 162 -20.33 -2.36 -0.58
C LYS A 162 -21.85 -2.16 -0.69
N GLU A 163 -22.58 -3.17 -1.18
CA GLU A 163 -24.04 -3.14 -1.25
C GLU A 163 -24.68 -3.64 0.04
N THR A 164 -24.08 -4.65 0.67
CA THR A 164 -24.59 -5.29 1.89
C THR A 164 -23.88 -4.83 3.16
N ASP A 165 -22.79 -4.07 3.02
CA ASP A 165 -21.88 -3.65 4.11
C ASP A 165 -21.35 -4.83 4.94
N LYS A 166 -21.07 -5.96 4.26
CA LYS A 166 -20.55 -7.18 4.88
C LYS A 166 -19.27 -7.66 4.21
N PHE A 167 -18.34 -8.15 5.01
CA PHE A 167 -17.16 -8.84 4.51
C PHE A 167 -17.53 -10.27 4.07
N GLU A 168 -17.19 -10.58 2.84
CA GLU A 168 -17.43 -11.88 2.21
C GLU A 168 -16.10 -12.51 1.82
N ASN A 169 -16.01 -13.85 1.89
CA ASN A 169 -14.81 -14.53 1.40
C ASN A 169 -14.60 -14.26 -0.08
N ILE A 170 -13.35 -14.05 -0.48
CA ILE A 170 -12.98 -13.82 -1.87
C ILE A 170 -13.50 -14.96 -2.77
N ASP A 171 -14.16 -14.61 -3.85
CA ASP A 171 -14.47 -15.55 -4.93
C ASP A 171 -13.28 -15.62 -5.90
N LEU A 172 -12.60 -16.76 -5.94
CA LEU A 172 -11.42 -16.97 -6.76
C LEU A 172 -11.68 -16.87 -8.26
N LYS A 173 -12.94 -16.94 -8.71
CA LYS A 173 -13.34 -16.85 -10.13
C LYS A 173 -13.79 -15.45 -10.53
N ARG A 174 -14.22 -14.62 -9.59
CA ARG A 174 -14.66 -13.24 -9.82
C ARG A 174 -13.46 -12.37 -10.21
N VAL A 175 -13.70 -11.37 -11.06
CA VAL A 175 -12.77 -10.28 -11.34
C VAL A 175 -13.07 -9.13 -10.37
N TYR A 176 -12.03 -8.62 -9.71
CA TYR A 176 -12.06 -7.48 -8.82
C TYR A 176 -11.36 -6.28 -9.46
N HIS A 177 -11.88 -5.09 -9.20
CA HIS A 177 -11.28 -3.83 -9.64
C HIS A 177 -10.40 -3.27 -8.52
N VAL A 178 -9.10 -3.39 -8.68
CA VAL A 178 -8.11 -3.09 -7.63
C VAL A 178 -7.36 -1.83 -7.98
N THR A 179 -7.36 -0.86 -7.07
CA THR A 179 -6.60 0.39 -7.23
C THR A 179 -5.26 0.30 -6.52
N MET A 180 -4.20 0.76 -7.17
CA MET A 180 -2.83 0.75 -6.65
C MET A 180 -1.97 1.79 -7.39
N ASN A 181 -0.68 1.91 -7.04
CA ASN A 181 0.24 2.70 -7.86
C ASN A 181 0.59 1.96 -9.17
N ASP A 182 0.91 2.71 -10.21
CA ASP A 182 1.24 2.20 -11.55
C ASP A 182 2.46 1.28 -11.57
N PHE A 183 3.44 1.50 -10.69
CA PHE A 183 4.60 0.61 -10.52
C PHE A 183 4.16 -0.82 -10.14
N THR A 184 3.31 -0.96 -9.13
CA THR A 184 2.78 -2.27 -8.70
C THR A 184 1.84 -2.85 -9.75
N ALA A 185 0.98 -2.01 -10.36
CA ALA A 185 0.06 -2.39 -11.43
C ALA A 185 0.78 -2.92 -12.69
N SER A 186 2.02 -2.49 -12.93
CA SER A 186 2.88 -2.96 -14.03
C SER A 186 3.70 -4.21 -13.69
N GLY A 187 3.49 -4.82 -12.52
CA GLY A 187 4.24 -6.01 -12.09
C GLY A 187 5.50 -5.68 -11.30
N GLY A 188 5.69 -4.44 -10.86
CA GLY A 188 6.78 -4.04 -9.96
C GLY A 188 6.84 -4.89 -8.70
N ASP A 189 8.00 -4.99 -8.08
CA ASP A 189 8.26 -5.85 -6.91
C ASP A 189 7.90 -7.34 -7.13
N GLY A 190 7.82 -7.80 -8.39
CA GLY A 190 7.54 -9.19 -8.74
C GLY A 190 6.05 -9.57 -8.82
N TYR A 191 5.15 -8.59 -8.83
CA TYR A 191 3.69 -8.79 -8.97
C TYR A 191 3.28 -9.11 -10.41
N SER A 192 3.88 -10.14 -11.03
CA SER A 192 3.62 -10.52 -12.42
C SER A 192 2.15 -10.89 -12.72
N MET A 193 1.36 -11.20 -11.69
CA MET A 193 -0.08 -11.45 -11.80
C MET A 193 -0.91 -10.18 -12.03
N PHE A 194 -0.32 -8.98 -11.91
CA PHE A 194 -0.98 -7.68 -12.12
C PHE A 194 -0.73 -7.11 -13.52
N GLY A 195 -0.51 -7.90 -14.54
CA GLY A 195 -0.18 -7.45 -15.90
C GLY A 195 -1.38 -7.22 -16.83
N GLY A 196 -2.59 -7.05 -16.34
CA GLY A 196 -3.82 -6.87 -17.13
C GLY A 196 -4.04 -5.45 -17.66
N PRO A 197 -5.14 -5.24 -18.42
CA PRO A 197 -5.59 -3.90 -18.82
C PRO A 197 -5.82 -3.00 -17.59
N ARG A 198 -5.44 -1.71 -17.72
CA ARG A 198 -5.51 -0.75 -16.61
C ARG A 198 -6.11 0.58 -17.05
N GLU A 199 -6.65 1.32 -16.08
CA GLU A 199 -7.05 2.73 -16.14
C GLU A 199 -6.14 3.54 -15.21
N GLU A 200 -5.63 4.70 -15.67
CA GLU A 200 -4.72 5.60 -14.94
C GLU A 200 -5.28 7.02 -14.88
#